data_7fcf48dae6fa0404a311870ded2adcb7
#
_entry.id   7fcf48dae6fa0404a311870ded2adcb7
#
_cell.length_a   1.000
_cell.length_b   1.000
_cell.length_c   1.000
_cell.angle_alpha   90.00
_cell.angle_beta   90.00
_cell.angle_gamma   90.00
#
_symmetry.space_group_name_H-M   'P 1'
#
loop_
_entity.id
_entity.type
_entity.pdbx_description
1 polymer ?
#
loop_
_entity_poly.entity_id
_entity_poly.type
_entity_poly.pdbx_seq_one_letter_code
_entity_poly.pdbx_strand_id
1 'polypeptide(L)'
;SCIYGMGNPADFYNNVIDVQQGKNYSRNVFLRRLVDSLYVRNDIDLNRGNFRVKGDTVDIYLAYADNLLRIVFWGDEVDSIEEVDPISGVTIARFDAYKIYPANLFMTTKEATLRAIHEIEDDLRKQVQWFENEGRPFEAKRLQERVTYDMEMLRELGHCSGIENYSRYFDGREAGTCLLYTSPS
;
A
#
# COMPACT_ATOMS: atom_id res chain seq x y z
N SER A 1 8.21 -5.35 -19.94
CA SER A 1 8.26 -6.60 -19.18
C SER A 1 7.84 -6.47 -17.73
N CYS A 2 7.57 -5.26 -17.25
CA CYS A 2 7.05 -5.04 -15.89
C CYS A 2 5.65 -5.63 -15.68
N ILE A 3 4.94 -5.90 -16.75
CA ILE A 3 3.62 -6.54 -16.73
C ILE A 3 3.73 -8.00 -16.27
N TYR A 4 4.85 -8.63 -16.50
CA TYR A 4 5.07 -10.03 -16.10
C TYR A 4 5.26 -10.20 -14.58
N GLY A 5 5.64 -9.14 -13.87
CA GLY A 5 5.72 -9.17 -12.40
C GLY A 5 4.37 -9.22 -11.71
N MET A 6 3.30 -8.93 -12.46
CA MET A 6 1.93 -8.98 -11.99
C MET A 6 1.25 -10.31 -12.35
N GLY A 7 2.00 -11.38 -12.47
CA GLY A 7 1.53 -12.71 -12.81
C GLY A 7 0.15 -13.07 -12.23
N ASN A 8 -0.27 -14.26 -12.25
CA ASN A 8 -1.59 -14.69 -11.81
C ASN A 8 -2.05 -13.94 -10.54
N PRO A 9 -3.24 -13.29 -10.52
CA PRO A 9 -3.79 -12.64 -9.33
C PRO A 9 -3.77 -13.50 -8.07
N ALA A 10 -3.90 -14.82 -8.22
CA ALA A 10 -3.82 -15.76 -7.10
C ALA A 10 -2.43 -15.75 -6.44
N ASP A 11 -1.36 -15.70 -7.22
CA ASP A 11 0.01 -15.65 -6.70
C ASP A 11 0.28 -14.33 -5.96
N PHE A 12 -0.35 -13.26 -6.43
CA PHE A 12 -0.28 -11.96 -5.78
C PHE A 12 -0.86 -12.01 -4.35
N TYR A 13 -2.06 -12.55 -4.19
CA TYR A 13 -2.69 -12.64 -2.87
C TYR A 13 -1.96 -13.58 -1.91
N ASN A 14 -1.31 -14.62 -2.43
CA ASN A 14 -0.52 -15.55 -1.63
C ASN A 14 0.73 -14.90 -1.04
N ASN A 15 1.21 -13.81 -1.64
CA ASN A 15 2.40 -13.10 -1.19
C ASN A 15 2.09 -11.86 -0.33
N VAL A 16 0.83 -11.61 0.00
CA VAL A 16 0.44 -10.58 0.97
C VAL A 16 0.78 -11.07 2.37
N ILE A 17 1.47 -10.23 3.13
CA ILE A 17 1.84 -10.54 4.51
C ILE A 17 0.86 -9.86 5.45
N ASP A 18 0.12 -10.65 6.22
CA ASP A 18 -0.82 -10.16 7.22
C ASP A 18 -0.14 -10.18 8.59
N VAL A 19 0.20 -9.01 9.11
CA VAL A 19 0.88 -8.84 10.40
C VAL A 19 -0.13 -8.36 11.42
N GLN A 20 -0.17 -9.04 12.57
CA GLN A 20 -1.08 -8.67 13.66
C GLN A 20 -0.31 -8.58 14.98
N GLN A 21 -0.54 -7.51 15.73
CA GLN A 21 0.03 -7.32 17.04
C GLN A 21 -0.43 -8.43 18.01
N GLY A 22 0.50 -8.95 18.79
CA GLY A 22 0.22 -10.01 19.77
C GLY A 22 0.21 -11.42 19.20
N LYS A 23 0.30 -11.58 17.87
CA LYS A 23 0.41 -12.91 17.26
C LYS A 23 1.83 -13.42 17.29
N ASN A 24 1.94 -14.73 17.51
CA ASN A 24 3.19 -15.44 17.36
C ASN A 24 3.56 -15.51 15.86
N TYR A 25 4.68 -14.92 15.56
CA TYR A 25 5.19 -14.89 14.20
C TYR A 25 6.71 -14.94 14.24
N SER A 26 7.29 -16.06 13.86
CA SER A 26 8.74 -16.18 13.85
C SER A 26 9.37 -15.09 13.00
N ARG A 27 10.28 -14.30 13.58
CA ARG A 27 10.99 -13.24 12.87
C ARG A 27 11.65 -13.77 11.60
N ASN A 28 12.27 -14.94 11.68
CA ASN A 28 12.94 -15.52 10.51
C ASN A 28 11.96 -15.91 9.40
N VAL A 29 10.79 -16.42 9.74
CA VAL A 29 9.72 -16.69 8.78
C VAL A 29 9.21 -15.40 8.18
N PHE A 30 9.02 -14.37 9.00
CA PHE A 30 8.61 -13.04 8.54
C PHE A 30 9.61 -12.45 7.53
N LEU A 31 10.91 -12.50 7.84
CA LEU A 31 11.95 -12.00 6.94
C LEU A 31 11.97 -12.77 5.60
N ARG A 32 11.79 -14.09 5.66
CA ARG A 32 11.69 -14.91 4.43
C ARG A 32 10.49 -14.49 3.60
N ARG A 33 9.35 -14.24 4.22
CA ARG A 33 8.16 -13.78 3.49
C ARG A 33 8.35 -12.41 2.86
N LEU A 34 9.12 -11.51 3.48
CA LEU A 34 9.49 -10.24 2.86
C LEU A 34 10.28 -10.47 1.57
N VAL A 35 11.24 -11.38 1.60
CA VAL A 35 12.03 -11.73 0.40
C VAL A 35 11.13 -12.35 -0.68
N ASP A 36 10.23 -13.24 -0.30
CA ASP A 36 9.26 -13.85 -1.22
C ASP A 36 8.31 -12.81 -1.82
N SER A 37 8.05 -11.73 -1.09
CA SER A 37 7.27 -10.58 -1.55
C SER A 37 8.12 -9.52 -2.27
N LEU A 38 9.32 -9.90 -2.69
CA LEU A 38 10.25 -9.11 -3.50
C LEU A 38 10.85 -7.88 -2.79
N TYR A 39 10.82 -7.84 -1.47
CA TYR A 39 11.58 -6.86 -0.70
C TYR A 39 13.03 -7.31 -0.59
N VAL A 40 13.95 -6.36 -0.69
CA VAL A 40 15.38 -6.62 -0.64
C VAL A 40 15.96 -6.09 0.67
N ARG A 41 16.71 -6.91 1.39
CA ARG A 41 17.38 -6.48 2.61
C ARG A 41 18.54 -5.51 2.29
N ASN A 42 18.50 -4.36 2.93
CA ASN A 42 19.58 -3.38 2.86
C ASN A 42 19.67 -2.65 4.21
N ASP A 43 20.65 -3.05 5.02
CA ASP A 43 20.81 -2.51 6.37
C ASP A 43 21.54 -1.15 6.38
N ILE A 44 22.10 -0.73 5.24
CA ILE A 44 22.89 0.49 5.12
C ILE A 44 22.07 1.63 4.52
N ASP A 45 21.41 1.38 3.39
CA ASP A 45 20.69 2.39 2.62
C ASP A 45 19.25 1.92 2.37
N LEU A 46 18.32 2.42 3.16
CA LEU A 46 16.93 1.98 3.14
C LEU A 46 16.10 2.80 2.16
N ASN A 47 15.86 2.24 0.99
CA ASN A 47 15.02 2.82 -0.07
C ASN A 47 13.71 2.07 -0.23
N ARG A 48 12.77 2.62 -1.01
CA ARG A 48 11.51 1.92 -1.30
C ARG A 48 11.77 0.53 -1.86
N GLY A 49 11.07 -0.45 -1.33
CA GLY A 49 11.25 -1.86 -1.66
C GLY A 49 12.34 -2.56 -0.87
N ASN A 50 12.97 -1.86 0.08
CA ASN A 50 13.98 -2.44 0.97
C ASN A 50 13.44 -2.65 2.38
N PHE A 51 14.06 -3.56 3.11
CA PHE A 51 13.87 -3.68 4.55
C PHE A 51 15.21 -3.78 5.25
N ARG A 52 15.23 -3.36 6.51
CA ARG A 52 16.41 -3.33 7.37
C ARG A 52 16.10 -4.05 8.67
N VAL A 53 17.06 -4.78 9.18
CA VAL A 53 16.94 -5.50 10.46
C VAL A 53 17.95 -4.94 11.46
N LYS A 54 17.46 -4.48 12.61
CA LYS A 54 18.28 -4.06 13.74
C LYS A 54 17.76 -4.74 15.00
N GLY A 55 18.44 -5.80 15.44
CA GLY A 55 18.00 -6.58 16.61
C GLY A 55 16.60 -7.16 16.38
N ASP A 56 15.68 -6.77 17.24
CA ASP A 56 14.27 -7.21 17.18
C ASP A 56 13.38 -6.30 16.34
N THR A 57 13.95 -5.26 15.73
CA THR A 57 13.21 -4.29 14.92
C THR A 57 13.44 -4.52 13.43
N VAL A 58 12.35 -4.59 12.68
CA VAL A 58 12.37 -4.68 11.22
C VAL A 58 11.71 -3.42 10.65
N ASP A 59 12.49 -2.64 9.92
CA ASP A 59 11.99 -1.46 9.20
C ASP A 59 11.80 -1.81 7.73
N ILE A 60 10.60 -1.59 7.21
CA ILE A 60 10.24 -1.89 5.84
C ILE A 60 9.86 -0.60 5.14
N TYR A 61 10.60 -0.23 4.10
CA TYR A 61 10.19 0.87 3.24
C TYR A 61 9.26 0.32 2.17
N LEU A 62 7.97 0.43 2.43
CA LEU A 62 6.95 -0.08 1.51
C LEU A 62 7.15 0.56 0.13
N ALA A 63 7.08 -0.27 -0.92
CA ALA A 63 7.32 0.18 -2.28
C ALA A 63 6.28 1.20 -2.78
N TYR A 64 5.12 1.23 -2.15
CA TYR A 64 3.94 2.03 -2.52
C TYR A 64 3.60 3.11 -1.49
N ALA A 65 4.51 3.42 -0.56
CA ALA A 65 4.25 4.38 0.52
C ALA A 65 5.44 5.33 0.70
N ASP A 66 5.20 6.43 1.39
CA ASP A 66 6.24 7.45 1.65
C ASP A 66 6.90 7.28 3.02
N ASN A 67 6.36 6.42 3.86
CA ASN A 67 6.83 6.19 5.22
C ASN A 67 7.29 4.75 5.41
N LEU A 68 8.07 4.53 6.48
CA LEU A 68 8.50 3.20 6.89
C LEU A 68 7.41 2.52 7.70
N LEU A 69 7.32 1.21 7.54
CA LEU A 69 6.58 0.37 8.47
C LEU A 69 7.59 -0.29 9.41
N ARG A 70 7.47 -0.01 10.70
CA ARG A 70 8.35 -0.57 11.72
C ARG A 70 7.62 -1.66 12.50
N ILE A 71 8.19 -2.85 12.48
CA ILE A 71 7.66 -4.00 13.22
C ILE A 71 8.69 -4.39 14.27
N VAL A 72 8.27 -4.35 15.54
CA VAL A 72 9.10 -4.74 16.66
C VAL A 72 8.65 -6.11 17.15
N PHE A 73 9.59 -7.02 17.31
CA PHE A 73 9.35 -8.36 17.80
C PHE A 73 9.81 -8.48 19.26
N TRP A 74 9.04 -9.23 20.04
CA TRP A 74 9.45 -9.71 21.36
C TRP A 74 9.54 -11.23 21.27
N GLY A 75 10.75 -11.75 21.11
CA GLY A 75 10.92 -13.17 20.75
C GLY A 75 10.27 -13.49 19.41
N ASP A 76 9.30 -14.39 19.41
CA ASP A 76 8.52 -14.76 18.24
C ASP A 76 7.13 -14.09 18.18
N GLU A 77 6.91 -13.08 19.01
CA GLU A 77 5.66 -12.33 19.06
C GLU A 77 5.83 -10.93 18.46
N VAL A 78 4.84 -10.48 17.69
CA VAL A 78 4.81 -9.10 17.19
C VAL A 78 4.39 -8.18 18.34
N ASP A 79 5.32 -7.38 18.83
CA ASP A 79 5.11 -6.45 19.94
C ASP A 79 4.42 -5.16 19.48
N SER A 80 4.88 -4.57 18.38
CA SER A 80 4.28 -3.34 17.86
C SER A 80 4.38 -3.25 16.33
N ILE A 81 3.44 -2.51 15.75
CA ILE A 81 3.40 -2.15 14.34
C ILE A 81 3.23 -0.64 14.25
N GLU A 82 4.21 0.06 13.70
CA GLU A 82 4.24 1.52 13.67
C GLU A 82 4.58 2.04 12.29
N GLU A 83 3.95 3.15 11.91
CA GLU A 83 4.37 3.94 10.77
C GLU A 83 5.35 5.01 11.23
N VAL A 84 6.48 5.12 10.56
CA VAL A 84 7.59 6.00 10.95
C VAL A 84 8.04 6.85 9.78
N ASP A 85 8.27 8.14 10.04
CA ASP A 85 8.84 9.05 9.05
C ASP A 85 10.29 8.64 8.77
N PRO A 86 10.66 8.39 7.50
CA PRO A 86 12.01 7.92 7.15
C PRO A 86 13.11 8.96 7.38
N ILE A 87 12.75 10.23 7.44
CA ILE A 87 13.71 11.34 7.60
C ILE A 87 13.93 11.65 9.08
N SER A 88 12.84 11.89 9.82
CA SER A 88 12.91 12.28 11.23
C SER A 88 12.98 11.11 12.20
N GLY A 89 12.54 9.92 11.78
CA GLY A 89 12.44 8.75 12.64
C GLY A 89 11.27 8.82 13.64
N VAL A 90 10.39 9.79 13.50
CA VAL A 90 9.24 9.98 14.38
C VAL A 90 8.12 9.02 14.01
N THR A 91 7.51 8.38 15.03
CA THR A 91 6.33 7.54 14.85
C THR A 91 5.13 8.40 14.51
N ILE A 92 4.51 8.14 13.36
CA ILE A 92 3.34 8.87 12.86
C ILE A 92 2.04 8.21 13.32
N ALA A 93 1.99 6.88 13.27
CA ALA A 93 0.80 6.10 13.58
C ALA A 93 1.18 4.73 14.15
N ARG A 94 0.22 4.11 14.86
CA ARG A 94 0.34 2.73 15.36
C ARG A 94 -0.85 1.92 14.88
N PHE A 95 -0.61 0.65 14.60
CA PHE A 95 -1.62 -0.26 14.07
C PHE A 95 -1.69 -1.54 14.90
N ASP A 96 -2.89 -2.10 15.01
CA ASP A 96 -3.11 -3.43 15.59
C ASP A 96 -2.86 -4.54 14.56
N ALA A 97 -3.08 -4.23 13.30
CA ALA A 97 -2.84 -5.13 12.18
C ALA A 97 -2.46 -4.32 10.94
N TYR A 98 -1.65 -4.92 10.07
CA TYR A 98 -1.24 -4.30 8.82
C TYR A 98 -1.02 -5.36 7.75
N LYS A 99 -1.43 -5.05 6.50
CA LYS A 99 -1.17 -5.91 5.34
C LYS A 99 -0.05 -5.33 4.51
N ILE A 100 0.98 -6.13 4.29
CA ILE A 100 2.12 -5.76 3.45
C ILE A 100 1.94 -6.42 2.08
N TYR A 101 1.80 -5.61 1.06
CA TYR A 101 1.67 -6.06 -0.32
C TYR A 101 3.05 -6.24 -0.97
N PRO A 102 3.20 -7.13 -1.97
CA PRO A 102 4.47 -7.34 -2.65
C PRO A 102 5.05 -6.04 -3.22
N ALA A 103 6.38 -5.95 -3.24
CA ALA A 103 7.09 -4.75 -3.68
C ALA A 103 6.85 -4.41 -5.16
N ASN A 104 6.50 -5.40 -5.97
CA ASN A 104 6.24 -5.22 -7.40
C ASN A 104 4.77 -4.95 -7.75
N LEU A 105 3.88 -4.87 -6.76
CA LEU A 105 2.43 -4.78 -6.99
C LEU A 105 2.03 -3.69 -7.97
N PHE A 106 2.64 -2.52 -7.85
CA PHE A 106 2.29 -1.34 -8.63
C PHE A 106 3.35 -0.98 -9.65
N MET A 107 4.27 -1.91 -9.95
CA MET A 107 5.22 -1.76 -11.05
C MET A 107 4.49 -1.99 -12.37
N THR A 108 4.18 -0.90 -13.06
CA THR A 108 3.41 -0.94 -14.28
C THR A 108 4.00 0.02 -15.32
N THR A 109 3.61 -0.14 -16.58
CA THR A 109 4.01 0.79 -17.62
C THR A 109 3.33 2.14 -17.43
N LYS A 110 3.94 3.20 -17.94
CA LYS A 110 3.35 4.55 -17.94
C LYS A 110 1.97 4.58 -18.57
N GLU A 111 1.80 3.85 -19.66
CA GLU A 111 0.52 3.75 -20.37
C GLU A 111 -0.57 3.08 -19.54
N ALA A 112 -0.22 1.99 -18.86
CA ALA A 112 -1.16 1.30 -17.96
C ALA A 112 -1.52 2.17 -16.76
N THR A 113 -0.57 2.93 -16.22
CA THR A 113 -0.81 3.89 -15.15
C THR A 113 -1.77 4.99 -15.61
N LEU A 114 -1.56 5.55 -16.80
CA LEU A 114 -2.45 6.59 -17.33
C LEU A 114 -3.87 6.06 -17.60
N ARG A 115 -4.00 4.83 -18.06
CA ARG A 115 -5.32 4.20 -18.21
C ARG A 115 -6.01 4.02 -16.86
N ALA A 116 -5.29 3.54 -15.87
CA ALA A 116 -5.82 3.39 -14.51
C ALA A 116 -6.28 4.74 -13.95
N ILE A 117 -5.49 5.79 -14.11
CA ILE A 117 -5.86 7.15 -13.69
C ILE A 117 -7.15 7.59 -14.35
N HIS A 118 -7.28 7.35 -15.67
CA HIS A 118 -8.48 7.73 -16.41
C HIS A 118 -9.73 7.01 -15.88
N GLU A 119 -9.64 5.71 -15.65
CA GLU A 119 -10.73 4.92 -15.08
C GLU A 119 -11.09 5.39 -13.65
N ILE A 120 -10.10 5.70 -12.84
CA ILE A 120 -10.31 6.22 -11.49
C ILE A 120 -11.03 7.56 -11.53
N GLU A 121 -10.63 8.45 -12.43
CA GLU A 121 -11.27 9.78 -12.59
C GLU A 121 -12.72 9.65 -13.06
N ASP A 122 -13.01 8.70 -13.95
CA ASP A 122 -14.39 8.43 -14.39
C ASP A 122 -15.26 7.91 -13.24
N ASP A 123 -14.74 6.97 -12.47
CA ASP A 123 -15.46 6.43 -11.30
C ASP A 123 -15.61 7.49 -10.21
N LEU A 124 -14.64 8.37 -10.06
CA LEU A 124 -14.70 9.49 -9.13
C LEU A 124 -15.89 10.42 -9.46
N ARG A 125 -16.05 10.77 -10.74
CA ARG A 125 -17.18 11.62 -11.17
C ARG A 125 -18.53 10.99 -10.83
N LYS A 126 -18.67 9.69 -11.08
CA LYS A 126 -19.89 8.95 -10.75
C LYS A 126 -20.16 8.93 -9.25
N GLN A 127 -19.12 8.71 -8.46
CA GLN A 127 -19.24 8.62 -7.01
C GLN A 127 -19.53 9.99 -6.37
N VAL A 128 -18.90 11.05 -6.86
CA VAL A 128 -19.19 12.44 -6.43
C VAL A 128 -20.64 12.79 -6.72
N GLN A 129 -21.12 12.50 -7.93
CA GLN A 129 -22.51 12.73 -8.32
C GLN A 129 -23.47 11.95 -7.41
N TRP A 130 -23.15 10.70 -7.08
CA TRP A 130 -23.97 9.90 -6.19
C TRP A 130 -24.06 10.52 -4.80
N PHE A 131 -22.94 10.96 -4.21
CA PHE A 131 -22.94 11.63 -2.92
C PHE A 131 -23.74 12.95 -2.94
N GLU A 132 -23.62 13.73 -4.00
CA GLU A 132 -24.38 14.96 -4.16
C GLU A 132 -25.89 14.70 -4.22
N ASN A 133 -26.29 13.66 -4.99
CA ASN A 133 -27.69 13.27 -5.11
C ASN A 133 -28.28 12.75 -3.78
N GLU A 134 -27.42 12.12 -2.94
CA GLU A 134 -27.80 11.64 -1.61
C GLU A 134 -27.79 12.75 -0.53
N GLY A 135 -27.52 13.99 -0.92
CA GLY A 135 -27.45 15.10 0.02
C GLY A 135 -26.20 15.09 0.90
N ARG A 136 -25.11 14.53 0.40
CA ARG A 136 -23.82 14.40 1.11
C ARG A 136 -22.70 15.18 0.40
N PRO A 137 -22.83 16.48 0.20
CA PRO A 137 -21.85 17.27 -0.55
C PRO A 137 -20.48 17.35 0.14
N PHE A 138 -20.44 17.23 1.46
CA PHE A 138 -19.20 17.27 2.21
C PHE A 138 -18.32 16.05 1.93
N GLU A 139 -18.94 14.87 1.92
CA GLU A 139 -18.24 13.62 1.56
C GLU A 139 -17.82 13.63 0.09
N ALA A 140 -18.65 14.15 -0.80
CA ALA A 140 -18.29 14.32 -2.22
C ALA A 140 -17.03 15.16 -2.38
N LYS A 141 -16.96 16.28 -1.70
CA LYS A 141 -15.80 17.19 -1.75
C LYS A 141 -14.54 16.54 -1.20
N ARG A 142 -14.62 15.88 -0.04
CA ARG A 142 -13.49 15.19 0.57
C ARG A 142 -12.94 14.09 -0.34
N LEU A 143 -13.82 13.29 -0.93
CA LEU A 143 -13.44 12.24 -1.86
C LEU A 143 -12.74 12.83 -3.08
N GLN A 144 -13.30 13.88 -3.67
CA GLN A 144 -12.75 14.54 -4.85
C GLN A 144 -11.36 15.11 -4.58
N GLU A 145 -11.18 15.80 -3.48
CA GLU A 145 -9.88 16.39 -3.09
C GLU A 145 -8.81 15.32 -2.90
N ARG A 146 -9.14 14.24 -2.19
CA ARG A 146 -8.22 13.15 -1.93
C ARG A 146 -7.81 12.43 -3.21
N VAL A 147 -8.77 12.02 -4.02
CA VAL A 147 -8.49 11.27 -5.25
C VAL A 147 -7.75 12.13 -6.26
N THR A 148 -8.11 13.40 -6.39
CA THR A 148 -7.41 14.34 -7.29
C THR A 148 -5.93 14.47 -6.89
N TYR A 149 -5.66 14.61 -5.60
CA TYR A 149 -4.29 14.66 -5.08
C TYR A 149 -3.52 13.36 -5.38
N ASP A 150 -4.13 12.22 -5.13
CA ASP A 150 -3.52 10.91 -5.39
C ASP A 150 -3.20 10.73 -6.89
N MET A 151 -4.09 11.18 -7.78
CA MET A 151 -3.87 11.10 -9.22
C MET A 151 -2.73 11.99 -9.69
N GLU A 152 -2.58 13.17 -9.11
CA GLU A 152 -1.44 14.04 -9.36
C GLU A 152 -0.12 13.36 -8.96
N MET A 153 -0.10 12.74 -7.77
CA MET A 153 1.07 12.00 -7.31
C MET A 153 1.42 10.83 -8.23
N LEU A 154 0.42 10.08 -8.70
CA LEU A 154 0.63 8.99 -9.66
C LEU A 154 1.21 9.49 -10.99
N ARG A 155 0.73 10.63 -11.50
CA ARG A 155 1.25 11.21 -12.74
C ARG A 155 2.68 11.69 -12.60
N GLU A 156 2.99 12.36 -11.50
CA GLU A 156 4.30 12.99 -11.29
C GLU A 156 5.37 12.00 -10.82
N LEU A 157 5.02 11.14 -9.87
CA LEU A 157 5.97 10.28 -9.17
C LEU A 157 5.83 8.79 -9.51
N GLY A 158 4.73 8.39 -10.13
CA GLY A 158 4.43 6.98 -10.42
C GLY A 158 3.90 6.19 -9.23
N HIS A 159 3.68 6.84 -8.09
CA HIS A 159 3.10 6.24 -6.90
C HIS A 159 2.32 7.27 -6.10
N CYS A 160 1.44 6.82 -5.22
CA CYS A 160 0.80 7.65 -4.21
C CYS A 160 0.64 6.89 -2.90
N SER A 161 0.52 7.61 -1.80
CA SER A 161 0.23 6.99 -0.51
C SER A 161 -1.15 6.33 -0.56
N GLY A 162 -1.25 5.09 -0.10
CA GLY A 162 -2.51 4.35 -0.15
C GLY A 162 -2.88 3.83 -1.55
N ILE A 163 -1.90 3.69 -2.44
CA ILE A 163 -2.12 3.19 -3.82
C ILE A 163 -2.82 1.82 -3.84
N GLU A 164 -2.67 1.02 -2.78
CA GLU A 164 -3.36 -0.26 -2.61
C GLU A 164 -4.88 -0.13 -2.66
N ASN A 165 -5.42 1.05 -2.34
CA ASN A 165 -6.86 1.34 -2.46
C ASN A 165 -7.34 1.41 -3.90
N TYR A 166 -6.40 1.56 -4.84
CA TYR A 166 -6.67 1.60 -6.28
C TYR A 166 -6.28 0.31 -7.01
N SER A 167 -5.97 -0.75 -6.26
CA SER A 167 -5.41 -1.99 -6.81
C SER A 167 -6.24 -2.60 -7.93
N ARG A 168 -7.57 -2.53 -7.86
CA ARG A 168 -8.45 -3.10 -8.90
C ARG A 168 -8.25 -2.47 -10.28
N TYR A 169 -7.83 -1.22 -10.33
CA TYR A 169 -7.60 -0.52 -11.61
C TYR A 169 -6.31 -0.95 -12.28
N PHE A 170 -5.40 -1.53 -11.51
CA PHE A 170 -4.11 -2.02 -12.00
C PHE A 170 -4.11 -3.51 -12.32
N ASP A 171 -4.93 -4.29 -11.62
CA ASP A 171 -4.94 -5.75 -11.75
C ASP A 171 -6.09 -6.29 -12.61
N GLY A 172 -6.93 -5.42 -13.14
CA GLY A 172 -8.01 -5.80 -14.04
C GLY A 172 -9.18 -6.53 -13.38
N ARG A 173 -9.31 -6.45 -12.04
CA ARG A 173 -10.47 -7.03 -11.35
C ARG A 173 -11.77 -6.36 -11.79
N GLU A 174 -12.83 -7.17 -11.91
CA GLU A 174 -14.13 -6.69 -12.34
C GLU A 174 -14.70 -5.60 -11.42
N ALA A 175 -15.53 -4.73 -12.03
CA ALA A 175 -16.10 -3.54 -11.41
C ALA A 175 -17.20 -3.86 -10.36
N GLY A 176 -16.92 -4.74 -9.40
CA GLY A 176 -17.85 -5.03 -8.32
C GLY A 176 -17.49 -4.38 -6.98
N THR A 177 -16.26 -3.95 -6.82
CA THR A 177 -15.74 -3.36 -5.58
C THR A 177 -15.32 -1.92 -5.83
N CYS A 178 -16.16 -0.96 -5.47
CA CYS A 178 -15.79 0.44 -5.52
C CYS A 178 -14.89 0.76 -4.32
N LEU A 179 -13.57 0.72 -4.52
CA LEU A 179 -12.58 1.04 -3.48
C LEU A 179 -12.65 2.52 -3.05
N LEU A 180 -13.21 3.38 -3.90
CA LEU A 180 -13.41 4.78 -3.55
C LEU A 180 -14.43 4.94 -2.42
N TYR A 181 -15.27 3.94 -2.21
CA TYR A 181 -16.35 3.96 -1.23
C TYR A 181 -15.89 3.52 0.17
N THR A 182 -14.91 2.62 0.26
CA THR A 182 -14.55 1.92 1.51
C THR A 182 -13.33 2.49 2.22
N SER A 183 -12.86 3.65 1.82
CA SER A 183 -11.71 4.25 2.50
C SER A 183 -12.10 4.71 3.89
N PRO A 184 -11.48 4.18 4.95
CA PRO A 184 -11.66 4.74 6.27
C PRO A 184 -11.20 6.21 6.28
N SER A 185 -11.97 6.97 6.95
CA SER A 185 -11.68 8.38 7.19
C SER A 185 -10.28 8.58 7.81
#